data_e0021ab118e7031cf2015bcc28a9d0fb
#
_entry.id   e0021ab118e7031cf2015bcc28a9d0fb
#
_cell.length_a   1.000
_cell.length_b   1.000
_cell.length_c   1.000
_cell.angle_alpha   90.00
_cell.angle_beta   90.00
_cell.angle_gamma   90.00
#
_symmetry.space_group_name_H-M   'P 1'
#
loop_
_entity.id
_entity.type
_entity.pdbx_description
1 polymer ?
#
loop_
_entity_poly.entity_id
_entity_poly.type
_entity_poly.pdbx_seq_one_letter_code
_entity_poly.pdbx_strand_id
1 'polypeptide(L)'
;MEHYNPILQGQQSPQKFITIGEVMLRLTPPNYEKIRMASSFEASYGGSEANIALALANLGVDSTFFSVVPNNSLGKSAIRWLRSNDVHCTPMILSTKEETPTHRLGTYYLETGYGIRPSKVIYDRMHSALTEYDLTKVDLDALFDGFDWLHLSGITPALNKNCADFILRCLQVAKEKGLTVSFDGNFRSQLWSWEAARDYCTLCLPYVDVLFGIEPYHLWKDESDHSKGDWKDGVPLQPSYEQHDEIFHRFI
;
A
#
# COMPACT_ATOMS: atom_id res chain seq x y z
N MET A 1 -15.55 -18.88 23.18
CA MET A 1 -14.75 -19.46 22.06
C MET A 1 -13.40 -18.78 22.16
N GLU A 2 -12.38 -19.51 22.58
CA GLU A 2 -11.01 -18.98 22.55
C GLU A 2 -10.59 -18.86 21.09
N HIS A 3 -10.20 -17.67 20.67
CA HIS A 3 -9.72 -17.42 19.32
C HIS A 3 -8.37 -18.12 19.15
N TYR A 4 -8.33 -19.17 18.36
CA TYR A 4 -7.10 -19.84 17.96
C TYR A 4 -6.28 -18.88 17.08
N ASN A 5 -5.18 -18.36 17.61
CA ASN A 5 -4.22 -17.57 16.84
C ASN A 5 -2.86 -18.28 16.87
N PRO A 6 -2.49 -19.04 15.84
CA PRO A 6 -1.25 -19.82 15.82
C PRO A 6 0.03 -18.97 15.77
N ILE A 7 -0.06 -17.70 15.37
CA ILE A 7 1.09 -16.78 15.26
C ILE A 7 1.50 -16.24 16.63
N LEU A 8 0.59 -16.22 17.61
CA LEU A 8 0.83 -15.60 18.92
C LEU A 8 1.23 -16.60 20.02
N GLN A 9 1.41 -17.89 19.71
CA GLN A 9 1.90 -18.86 20.71
C GLN A 9 3.40 -18.68 20.94
N GLY A 10 3.75 -17.83 21.89
CA GLY A 10 5.12 -17.66 22.39
C GLY A 10 5.55 -16.24 22.72
N GLN A 11 4.77 -15.22 22.36
CA GLN A 11 5.11 -13.83 22.68
C GLN A 11 4.30 -13.30 23.88
N GLN A 12 4.99 -12.75 24.85
CA GLN A 12 4.41 -12.25 26.11
C GLN A 12 3.78 -10.84 25.99
N SER A 13 3.88 -10.18 24.84
CA SER A 13 3.29 -8.86 24.60
C SER A 13 2.59 -8.83 23.22
N PRO A 14 1.48 -8.07 23.08
CA PRO A 14 0.85 -7.88 21.79
C PRO A 14 1.83 -7.21 20.83
N GLN A 15 1.98 -7.76 19.62
CA GLN A 15 2.80 -7.16 18.57
C GLN A 15 2.17 -5.85 18.10
N LYS A 16 3.01 -4.83 17.94
CA LYS A 16 2.61 -3.53 17.40
C LYS A 16 2.99 -3.41 15.93
N PHE A 17 1.99 -3.20 15.11
CA PHE A 17 2.15 -3.07 13.67
C PHE A 17 2.10 -1.60 13.25
N ILE A 18 3.00 -1.23 12.34
CA ILE A 18 2.91 0.02 11.60
C ILE A 18 2.82 -0.27 10.11
N THR A 19 1.89 0.40 9.42
CA THR A 19 1.77 0.36 7.96
C THR A 19 1.95 1.77 7.40
N ILE A 20 2.60 1.88 6.24
CA ILE A 20 2.96 3.19 5.64
C ILE A 20 2.48 3.23 4.19
N GLY A 21 1.67 4.22 3.85
CA GLY A 21 1.19 4.37 2.49
C GLY A 21 0.26 5.56 2.30
N GLU A 22 -0.48 5.58 1.19
CA GLU A 22 -1.43 6.63 0.89
C GLU A 22 -2.85 6.25 1.29
N VAL A 23 -3.52 7.11 2.05
CA VAL A 23 -4.98 7.06 2.23
C VAL A 23 -5.64 8.03 1.25
N MET A 24 -6.65 7.56 0.52
CA MET A 24 -7.36 8.32 -0.51
C MET A 24 -8.85 8.42 -0.20
N LEU A 25 -9.45 9.52 -0.66
CA LEU A 25 -10.91 9.63 -0.74
C LEU A 25 -11.43 8.76 -1.88
N ARG A 26 -12.35 7.84 -1.58
CA ARG A 26 -13.09 7.06 -2.57
C ARG A 26 -14.46 7.67 -2.80
N LEU A 27 -14.79 7.92 -4.07
CA LEU A 27 -16.08 8.40 -4.51
C LEU A 27 -16.76 7.34 -5.39
N THR A 28 -17.91 6.85 -4.95
CA THR A 28 -18.66 5.77 -5.63
C THR A 28 -20.07 6.27 -5.96
N PRO A 29 -20.50 6.20 -7.24
CA PRO A 29 -21.91 6.46 -7.57
C PRO A 29 -22.82 5.46 -6.86
N PRO A 30 -23.99 5.88 -6.35
CA PRO A 30 -24.95 4.97 -5.74
C PRO A 30 -25.57 4.03 -6.78
N ASN A 31 -26.21 2.96 -6.34
CA ASN A 31 -27.06 2.08 -7.14
C ASN A 31 -26.43 1.52 -8.42
N TYR A 32 -25.10 1.30 -8.42
CA TYR A 32 -24.34 0.82 -9.60
C TYR A 32 -24.41 1.76 -10.80
N GLU A 33 -24.67 3.03 -10.61
CA GLU A 33 -24.70 4.02 -11.68
C GLU A 33 -23.33 4.20 -12.32
N LYS A 34 -23.31 4.57 -13.59
CA LYS A 34 -22.07 4.99 -14.25
C LYS A 34 -21.71 6.40 -13.82
N ILE A 35 -20.43 6.67 -13.63
CA ILE A 35 -19.92 8.00 -13.24
C ILE A 35 -20.51 9.10 -14.11
N ARG A 36 -20.62 8.88 -15.42
CA ARG A 36 -21.16 9.87 -16.38
C ARG A 36 -22.64 10.22 -16.18
N MET A 37 -23.36 9.41 -15.39
CA MET A 37 -24.80 9.59 -15.13
C MET A 37 -25.07 9.99 -13.69
N ALA A 38 -24.05 9.89 -12.83
CA ALA A 38 -24.20 10.10 -11.41
C ALA A 38 -24.44 11.57 -11.07
N SER A 39 -25.48 11.83 -10.29
CA SER A 39 -25.77 13.14 -9.72
C SER A 39 -25.22 13.31 -8.32
N SER A 40 -24.77 12.22 -7.69
CA SER A 40 -24.19 12.18 -6.35
C SER A 40 -23.15 11.08 -6.22
N PHE A 41 -22.33 11.17 -5.17
CA PHE A 41 -21.33 10.17 -4.84
C PHE A 41 -21.36 9.87 -3.35
N GLU A 42 -21.27 8.60 -3.01
CA GLU A 42 -20.95 8.14 -1.66
C GLU A 42 -19.46 8.29 -1.42
N ALA A 43 -19.10 8.93 -0.31
CA ALA A 43 -17.72 9.16 0.09
C ALA A 43 -17.28 8.12 1.13
N SER A 44 -16.14 7.49 0.88
CA SER A 44 -15.44 6.62 1.83
C SER A 44 -13.94 6.80 1.67
N TYR A 45 -13.14 6.05 2.42
CA TYR A 45 -11.69 6.12 2.33
C TYR A 45 -11.11 4.74 2.02
N GLY A 46 -9.90 4.71 1.48
CA GLY A 46 -9.18 3.48 1.20
C GLY A 46 -7.75 3.76 0.76
N GLY A 47 -6.95 2.73 0.79
CA GLY A 47 -5.54 2.69 0.42
C GLY A 47 -5.02 1.31 0.71
N SER A 48 -4.02 0.81 0.01
CA SER A 48 -3.52 -0.55 0.21
C SER A 48 -3.15 -0.78 1.67
N GLU A 49 -2.21 -0.01 2.16
CA GLU A 49 -1.66 -0.12 3.51
C GLU A 49 -2.66 0.35 4.57
N ALA A 50 -3.52 1.33 4.24
CA ALA A 50 -4.60 1.76 5.13
C ALA A 50 -5.64 0.64 5.34
N ASN A 51 -5.96 -0.13 4.29
CA ASN A 51 -6.87 -1.27 4.39
C ASN A 51 -6.26 -2.40 5.23
N ILE A 52 -4.94 -2.61 5.15
CA ILE A 52 -4.23 -3.58 6.02
C ILE A 52 -4.28 -3.12 7.47
N ALA A 53 -4.02 -1.83 7.75
CA ALA A 53 -4.15 -1.30 9.11
C ALA A 53 -5.54 -1.53 9.69
N LEU A 54 -6.59 -1.27 8.90
CA LEU A 54 -7.99 -1.52 9.28
C LEU A 54 -8.27 -3.00 9.52
N ALA A 55 -7.77 -3.88 8.65
CA ALA A 55 -7.97 -5.31 8.81
C ALA A 55 -7.32 -5.84 10.09
N LEU A 56 -6.10 -5.39 10.39
CA LEU A 56 -5.38 -5.74 11.62
C LEU A 56 -6.11 -5.23 12.86
N ALA A 57 -6.57 -3.97 12.87
CA ALA A 57 -7.34 -3.40 13.97
C ALA A 57 -8.65 -4.19 14.21
N ASN A 58 -9.38 -4.54 13.14
CA ASN A 58 -10.59 -5.38 13.24
C ASN A 58 -10.32 -6.80 13.79
N LEU A 59 -9.09 -7.30 13.64
CA LEU A 59 -8.64 -8.57 14.22
C LEU A 59 -8.11 -8.41 15.64
N GLY A 60 -8.16 -7.21 16.22
CA GLY A 60 -7.71 -6.94 17.58
C GLY A 60 -6.19 -6.75 17.72
N VAL A 61 -5.49 -6.50 16.61
CA VAL A 61 -4.05 -6.22 16.60
C VAL A 61 -3.83 -4.72 16.81
N ASP A 62 -2.82 -4.36 17.63
CA ASP A 62 -2.39 -2.95 17.80
C ASP A 62 -1.80 -2.44 16.49
N SER A 63 -2.61 -1.69 15.75
CA SER A 63 -2.31 -1.26 14.37
C SER A 63 -2.21 0.25 14.25
N THR A 64 -1.10 0.72 13.69
CA THR A 64 -0.83 2.12 13.41
C THR A 64 -0.68 2.34 11.91
N PHE A 65 -1.20 3.46 11.43
CA PHE A 65 -1.02 3.89 10.03
C PHE A 65 -0.28 5.21 9.96
N PHE A 66 0.76 5.26 9.12
CA PHE A 66 1.50 6.48 8.79
C PHE A 66 1.22 6.93 7.37
N SER A 67 0.96 8.21 7.22
CA SER A 67 0.82 8.91 5.93
C SER A 67 1.00 10.41 6.12
N VAL A 68 1.08 11.13 5.00
CA VAL A 68 0.97 12.60 4.98
C VAL A 68 -0.35 12.97 4.32
N VAL A 69 -1.15 13.77 5.00
CA VAL A 69 -2.44 14.25 4.49
C VAL A 69 -2.53 15.78 4.64
N PRO A 70 -3.30 16.48 3.78
CA PRO A 70 -3.39 17.93 3.86
C PRO A 70 -4.08 18.37 5.16
N ASN A 71 -3.64 19.46 5.76
CA ASN A 71 -4.29 20.07 6.92
C ASN A 71 -5.56 20.83 6.52
N ASN A 72 -6.51 20.11 5.97
CA ASN A 72 -7.84 20.60 5.60
C ASN A 72 -8.93 19.61 6.05
N SER A 73 -10.19 19.91 5.72
CA SER A 73 -11.32 19.08 6.13
C SER A 73 -11.25 17.65 5.61
N LEU A 74 -10.72 17.42 4.38
CA LEU A 74 -10.62 16.08 3.80
C LEU A 74 -9.54 15.25 4.49
N GLY A 75 -8.35 15.82 4.72
CA GLY A 75 -7.27 15.11 5.43
C GLY A 75 -7.64 14.79 6.87
N LYS A 76 -8.27 15.75 7.58
CA LYS A 76 -8.80 15.51 8.94
C LYS A 76 -9.90 14.44 8.97
N SER A 77 -10.73 14.38 7.94
CA SER A 77 -11.79 13.38 7.82
C SER A 77 -11.22 11.98 7.57
N ALA A 78 -10.15 11.86 6.77
CA ALA A 78 -9.44 10.60 6.57
C ALA A 78 -8.85 10.06 7.89
N ILE A 79 -8.19 10.93 8.68
CA ILE A 79 -7.67 10.56 10.01
C ILE A 79 -8.81 10.14 10.95
N ARG A 80 -9.93 10.89 10.95
CA ARG A 80 -11.09 10.55 11.77
C ARG A 80 -11.66 9.18 11.39
N TRP A 81 -11.75 8.89 10.11
CA TRP A 81 -12.25 7.59 9.62
C TRP A 81 -11.35 6.43 10.06
N LEU A 82 -10.03 6.56 9.94
CA LEU A 82 -9.09 5.56 10.45
C LEU A 82 -9.27 5.34 11.96
N ARG A 83 -9.29 6.42 12.74
CA ARG A 83 -9.46 6.35 14.19
C ARG A 83 -10.80 5.76 14.62
N SER A 84 -11.87 5.99 13.86
CA SER A 84 -13.18 5.40 14.16
C SER A 84 -13.26 3.89 13.91
N ASN A 85 -12.21 3.33 13.31
CA ASN A 85 -12.00 1.90 13.11
C ASN A 85 -10.77 1.38 13.89
N ASP A 86 -10.47 2.00 15.03
CA ASP A 86 -9.45 1.60 15.99
C ASP A 86 -8.00 1.58 15.42
N VAL A 87 -7.74 2.30 14.33
CA VAL A 87 -6.38 2.48 13.79
C VAL A 87 -5.71 3.68 14.47
N HIS A 88 -4.52 3.48 15.03
CA HIS A 88 -3.73 4.56 15.57
C HIS A 88 -3.13 5.43 14.45
N CYS A 89 -3.30 6.75 14.58
CA CYS A 89 -2.86 7.73 13.58
C CYS A 89 -1.96 8.82 14.18
N THR A 90 -1.41 8.58 15.37
CA THR A 90 -0.57 9.58 16.05
C THR A 90 0.61 10.05 15.21
N PRO A 91 1.32 9.19 14.45
CA PRO A 91 2.46 9.62 13.66
C PRO A 91 2.08 10.29 12.32
N MET A 92 0.80 10.33 11.94
CA MET A 92 0.40 10.96 10.67
C MET A 92 0.68 12.46 10.64
N ILE A 93 1.18 12.93 9.50
CA ILE A 93 1.53 14.34 9.28
C ILE A 93 0.35 15.07 8.62
N LEU A 94 -0.05 16.19 9.22
CA LEU A 94 -0.96 17.18 8.64
C LEU A 94 -0.13 18.27 7.97
N SER A 95 0.06 18.18 6.65
CA SER A 95 0.90 19.13 5.91
C SER A 95 0.23 20.48 5.70
N THR A 96 1.02 21.53 5.72
CA THR A 96 0.62 22.90 5.38
C THR A 96 0.64 23.10 3.84
N LYS A 97 0.16 24.26 3.37
CA LYS A 97 0.24 24.61 1.94
C LYS A 97 1.67 24.93 1.48
N GLU A 98 2.51 25.37 2.39
CA GLU A 98 3.93 25.63 2.12
C GLU A 98 4.69 24.32 1.92
N GLU A 99 4.31 23.26 2.63
CA GLU A 99 4.93 21.95 2.52
C GLU A 99 4.39 21.13 1.34
N THR A 100 3.13 21.30 1.02
CA THR A 100 2.44 20.60 -0.09
C THR A 100 1.57 21.60 -0.85
N PRO A 101 2.10 22.22 -1.92
CA PRO A 101 1.45 23.34 -2.61
C PRO A 101 0.05 23.06 -3.15
N THR A 102 -0.20 21.87 -3.70
CA THR A 102 -1.54 21.49 -4.13
C THR A 102 -2.48 21.21 -2.97
N HIS A 103 -1.96 20.92 -1.80
CA HIS A 103 -2.68 20.75 -0.54
C HIS A 103 -3.92 19.85 -0.67
N ARG A 104 -3.76 18.71 -1.36
CA ARG A 104 -4.87 17.81 -1.68
C ARG A 104 -4.67 16.41 -1.11
N LEU A 105 -5.79 15.76 -0.80
CA LEU A 105 -5.87 14.34 -0.57
C LEU A 105 -6.02 13.63 -1.93
N GLY A 106 -5.29 12.54 -2.14
CA GLY A 106 -5.51 11.68 -3.30
C GLY A 106 -6.95 11.19 -3.35
N THR A 107 -7.52 11.09 -4.55
CA THR A 107 -8.91 10.69 -4.76
C THR A 107 -8.97 9.59 -5.82
N TYR A 108 -9.93 8.69 -5.70
CA TYR A 108 -10.28 7.78 -6.76
C TYR A 108 -11.79 7.60 -6.87
N TYR A 109 -12.23 7.32 -8.09
CA TYR A 109 -13.62 7.05 -8.40
C TYR A 109 -13.79 5.56 -8.67
N LEU A 110 -14.74 4.93 -7.98
CA LEU A 110 -15.07 3.53 -8.19
C LEU A 110 -16.46 3.42 -8.83
N GLU A 111 -16.49 3.07 -10.11
CA GLU A 111 -17.70 2.65 -10.78
C GLU A 111 -17.92 1.17 -10.50
N THR A 112 -18.87 0.85 -9.63
CA THR A 112 -19.15 -0.53 -9.24
C THR A 112 -19.79 -1.30 -10.41
N GLY A 113 -19.28 -2.49 -10.67
CA GLY A 113 -19.80 -3.40 -11.68
C GLY A 113 -21.18 -3.94 -11.31
N TYR A 114 -21.93 -4.38 -12.32
CA TYR A 114 -23.19 -5.06 -12.14
C TYR A 114 -23.42 -6.10 -13.25
N GLY A 115 -23.79 -7.32 -12.89
CA GLY A 115 -23.92 -8.43 -13.82
C GLY A 115 -22.61 -8.72 -14.57
N ILE A 116 -22.65 -8.66 -15.91
CA ILE A 116 -21.47 -8.85 -16.77
C ILE A 116 -20.59 -7.60 -16.90
N ARG A 117 -21.01 -6.47 -16.37
CA ARG A 117 -20.24 -5.23 -16.42
C ARG A 117 -19.19 -5.24 -15.32
N PRO A 118 -17.88 -5.17 -15.64
CA PRO A 118 -16.83 -5.10 -14.62
C PRO A 118 -16.84 -3.75 -13.89
N SER A 119 -16.28 -3.74 -12.68
CA SER A 119 -15.97 -2.51 -11.97
C SER A 119 -14.87 -1.73 -12.69
N LYS A 120 -14.89 -0.40 -12.57
CA LYS A 120 -13.88 0.49 -13.12
C LYS A 120 -13.38 1.45 -12.06
N VAL A 121 -12.07 1.60 -11.97
CA VAL A 121 -11.43 2.56 -11.08
C VAL A 121 -10.75 3.65 -11.91
N ILE A 122 -10.97 4.91 -11.51
CA ILE A 122 -10.29 6.08 -12.09
C ILE A 122 -9.57 6.78 -10.96
N TYR A 123 -8.23 6.87 -11.06
CA TYR A 123 -7.41 7.54 -10.07
C TYR A 123 -7.18 9.01 -10.41
N ASP A 124 -7.33 9.85 -9.40
CA ASP A 124 -6.93 11.26 -9.39
C ASP A 124 -6.08 11.50 -8.13
N ARG A 125 -4.82 11.06 -8.17
CA ARG A 125 -3.92 11.03 -7.01
C ARG A 125 -2.58 11.73 -7.21
N MET A 126 -2.31 12.25 -8.41
CA MET A 126 -1.09 13.02 -8.66
C MET A 126 -1.06 14.26 -7.77
N HIS A 127 0.14 14.61 -7.32
CA HIS A 127 0.35 15.77 -6.44
C HIS A 127 -0.48 15.73 -5.14
N SER A 128 -0.70 14.54 -4.60
CA SER A 128 -1.28 14.41 -3.26
C SER A 128 -0.27 14.86 -2.18
N ALA A 129 -0.77 15.15 -0.98
CA ALA A 129 0.08 15.60 0.11
C ALA A 129 1.24 14.64 0.40
N LEU A 130 1.01 13.31 0.33
CA LEU A 130 2.08 12.33 0.50
C LEU A 130 3.17 12.47 -0.58
N THR A 131 2.78 12.70 -1.83
CA THR A 131 3.74 12.75 -2.96
C THR A 131 4.51 14.07 -3.04
N GLU A 132 3.94 15.17 -2.50
CA GLU A 132 4.58 16.49 -2.50
C GLU A 132 5.42 16.78 -1.25
N TYR A 133 5.07 16.15 -0.13
CA TYR A 133 5.80 16.39 1.13
C TYR A 133 7.25 15.92 1.03
N ASP A 134 8.15 16.71 1.59
CA ASP A 134 9.56 16.33 1.71
C ASP A 134 9.73 15.22 2.74
N LEU A 135 9.64 13.98 2.27
CA LEU A 135 9.71 12.79 3.12
C LEU A 135 11.09 12.58 3.76
N THR A 136 12.13 13.33 3.35
CA THR A 136 13.44 13.28 4.03
C THR A 136 13.39 13.85 5.44
N LYS A 137 12.39 14.68 5.74
CA LYS A 137 12.16 15.26 7.07
C LYS A 137 11.55 14.30 8.10
N VAL A 138 11.09 13.13 7.64
CA VAL A 138 10.52 12.12 8.55
C VAL A 138 11.64 11.47 9.34
N ASP A 139 11.57 11.61 10.65
CA ASP A 139 12.44 10.91 11.60
C ASP A 139 11.98 9.45 11.73
N LEU A 140 12.67 8.55 11.01
CA LEU A 140 12.33 7.13 11.00
C LEU A 140 12.71 6.43 12.30
N ASP A 141 13.72 6.93 13.02
CA ASP A 141 14.09 6.39 14.31
C ASP A 141 12.98 6.58 15.34
N ALA A 142 12.42 7.77 15.39
CA ALA A 142 11.28 8.08 16.24
C ALA A 142 9.99 7.40 15.73
N LEU A 143 9.81 7.30 14.41
CA LEU A 143 8.62 6.69 13.81
C LEU A 143 8.49 5.20 14.15
N PHE A 144 9.61 4.47 14.17
CA PHE A 144 9.62 3.01 14.40
C PHE A 144 9.87 2.62 15.86
N ASP A 145 9.99 3.59 16.76
CA ASP A 145 10.20 3.29 18.16
C ASP A 145 9.01 2.53 18.79
N GLY A 146 9.31 1.39 19.37
CA GLY A 146 8.33 0.53 20.03
C GLY A 146 7.39 -0.25 19.09
N PHE A 147 7.71 -0.35 17.79
CA PHE A 147 7.02 -1.25 16.86
C PHE A 147 7.81 -2.55 16.65
N ASP A 148 7.07 -3.63 16.37
CA ASP A 148 7.62 -4.96 16.12
C ASP A 148 7.55 -5.33 14.63
N TRP A 149 6.61 -4.73 13.89
CA TRP A 149 6.32 -5.10 12.51
C TRP A 149 6.03 -3.89 11.63
N LEU A 150 6.68 -3.84 10.46
CA LEU A 150 6.41 -2.88 9.39
C LEU A 150 5.76 -3.58 8.21
N HIS A 151 4.64 -3.03 7.70
CA HIS A 151 4.04 -3.47 6.44
C HIS A 151 4.07 -2.36 5.39
N LEU A 152 4.51 -2.70 4.19
CA LEU A 152 4.63 -1.82 3.03
C LEU A 152 4.10 -2.50 1.77
N SER A 153 3.86 -1.72 0.72
CA SER A 153 3.54 -2.27 -0.62
C SER A 153 4.28 -1.55 -1.75
N GLY A 154 4.29 -2.18 -2.92
CA GLY A 154 4.83 -1.62 -4.16
C GLY A 154 4.01 -0.45 -4.75
N ILE A 155 2.85 -0.11 -4.17
CA ILE A 155 2.05 1.02 -4.64
C ILE A 155 2.70 2.36 -4.27
N THR A 156 3.09 2.52 -3.01
CA THR A 156 3.63 3.80 -2.52
C THR A 156 4.90 4.23 -3.24
N PRO A 157 5.91 3.37 -3.46
CA PRO A 157 7.10 3.75 -4.22
C PRO A 157 6.82 4.04 -5.70
N ALA A 158 5.76 3.46 -6.28
CA ALA A 158 5.37 3.71 -7.66
C ALA A 158 4.78 5.10 -7.91
N LEU A 159 4.47 5.87 -6.86
CA LEU A 159 3.87 7.19 -6.99
C LEU A 159 4.84 8.24 -7.52
N ASN A 160 6.06 8.26 -7.02
CA ASN A 160 7.17 9.09 -7.51
C ASN A 160 8.49 8.72 -6.82
N LYS A 161 9.58 9.34 -7.28
CA LYS A 161 10.92 9.08 -6.73
C LYS A 161 11.03 9.41 -5.23
N ASN A 162 10.42 10.50 -4.76
CA ASN A 162 10.43 10.87 -3.33
C ASN A 162 9.84 9.77 -2.45
N CYS A 163 8.70 9.20 -2.88
CA CYS A 163 8.09 8.06 -2.22
C CYS A 163 8.94 6.79 -2.31
N ALA A 164 9.57 6.52 -3.47
CA ALA A 164 10.45 5.37 -3.65
C ALA A 164 11.65 5.43 -2.70
N ASP A 165 12.37 6.56 -2.69
CA ASP A 165 13.50 6.78 -1.81
C ASP A 165 13.11 6.66 -0.32
N PHE A 166 11.94 7.15 0.04
CA PHE A 166 11.42 7.07 1.41
C PHE A 166 11.11 5.63 1.83
N ILE A 167 10.43 4.85 1.00
CA ILE A 167 10.10 3.45 1.30
C ILE A 167 11.38 2.61 1.44
N LEU A 168 12.39 2.84 0.58
CA LEU A 168 13.68 2.15 0.72
C LEU A 168 14.38 2.49 2.05
N ARG A 169 14.36 3.76 2.46
CA ARG A 169 14.87 4.17 3.78
C ARG A 169 14.08 3.52 4.93
N CYS A 170 12.74 3.44 4.82
CA CYS A 170 11.93 2.75 5.81
C CYS A 170 12.34 1.29 5.99
N LEU A 171 12.58 0.57 4.89
CA LEU A 171 13.03 -0.81 4.90
C LEU A 171 14.40 -0.96 5.59
N GLN A 172 15.35 -0.09 5.27
CA GLN A 172 16.69 -0.10 5.85
C GLN A 172 16.65 0.12 7.36
N VAL A 173 15.98 1.19 7.81
CA VAL A 173 15.88 1.53 9.24
C VAL A 173 15.08 0.47 10.02
N ALA A 174 14.00 -0.07 9.44
CA ALA A 174 13.25 -1.15 10.06
C ALA A 174 14.13 -2.39 10.29
N LYS A 175 14.96 -2.76 9.33
CA LYS A 175 15.90 -3.87 9.46
C LYS A 175 16.96 -3.61 10.53
N GLU A 176 17.54 -2.40 10.57
CA GLU A 176 18.50 -1.98 11.60
C GLU A 176 17.92 -2.04 13.01
N LYS A 177 16.62 -1.71 13.14
CA LYS A 177 15.87 -1.77 14.41
C LYS A 177 15.36 -3.17 14.76
N GLY A 178 15.49 -4.15 13.86
CA GLY A 178 15.05 -5.53 14.06
C GLY A 178 13.55 -5.73 13.95
N LEU A 179 12.83 -4.84 13.26
CA LEU A 179 11.42 -5.07 12.94
C LEU A 179 11.28 -6.22 11.95
N THR A 180 10.21 -6.98 12.09
CA THR A 180 9.77 -7.88 11.01
C THR A 180 9.16 -7.05 9.90
N VAL A 181 9.58 -7.27 8.66
CA VAL A 181 9.13 -6.52 7.50
C VAL A 181 8.29 -7.40 6.59
N SER A 182 7.05 -7.00 6.32
CA SER A 182 6.23 -7.58 5.27
C SER A 182 6.04 -6.60 4.11
N PHE A 183 6.10 -7.13 2.89
CA PHE A 183 5.99 -6.36 1.66
C PHE A 183 5.03 -7.03 0.69
N ASP A 184 4.07 -6.28 0.17
CA ASP A 184 3.18 -6.72 -0.91
C ASP A 184 3.67 -6.11 -2.24
N GLY A 185 4.09 -6.93 -3.20
CA GLY A 185 4.51 -6.48 -4.52
C GLY A 185 3.48 -5.60 -5.22
N ASN A 186 2.21 -5.94 -5.10
CA ASN A 186 1.01 -5.15 -5.42
C ASN A 186 1.14 -4.38 -6.75
N PHE A 187 1.63 -5.05 -7.79
CA PHE A 187 1.90 -4.43 -9.08
C PHE A 187 0.66 -3.75 -9.67
N ARG A 188 0.86 -2.57 -10.20
CA ARG A 188 -0.16 -1.78 -10.89
C ARG A 188 0.39 -1.19 -12.19
N SER A 189 0.03 -1.76 -13.33
CA SER A 189 0.47 -1.32 -14.67
C SER A 189 0.15 0.14 -14.99
N GLN A 190 -0.80 0.76 -14.27
CA GLN A 190 -1.13 2.17 -14.42
C GLN A 190 -0.15 3.12 -13.71
N LEU A 191 0.71 2.61 -12.81
CA LEU A 191 1.64 3.44 -12.03
C LEU A 191 3.06 3.37 -12.59
N TRP A 192 3.52 2.21 -12.99
CA TRP A 192 4.87 1.98 -13.52
C TRP A 192 4.92 0.80 -14.49
N SER A 193 6.01 0.69 -15.24
CA SER A 193 6.24 -0.45 -16.09
C SER A 193 6.56 -1.69 -15.25
N TRP A 194 6.43 -2.85 -15.86
CA TRP A 194 6.78 -4.12 -15.24
C TRP A 194 8.26 -4.17 -14.82
N GLU A 195 9.14 -3.73 -15.71
CA GLU A 195 10.58 -3.70 -15.48
C GLU A 195 10.93 -2.77 -14.31
N ALA A 196 10.37 -1.56 -14.29
CA ALA A 196 10.60 -0.60 -13.19
C ALA A 196 10.11 -1.16 -11.85
N ALA A 197 8.94 -1.82 -11.84
CA ALA A 197 8.40 -2.47 -10.65
C ALA A 197 9.31 -3.60 -10.17
N ARG A 198 9.74 -4.49 -11.08
CA ARG A 198 10.65 -5.59 -10.79
C ARG A 198 11.96 -5.09 -10.21
N ASP A 199 12.58 -4.12 -10.88
CA ASP A 199 13.90 -3.62 -10.48
C ASP A 199 13.83 -2.97 -9.10
N TYR A 200 12.80 -2.16 -8.83
CA TYR A 200 12.59 -1.55 -7.52
C TYR A 200 12.28 -2.59 -6.43
N CYS A 201 11.34 -3.51 -6.69
CA CYS A 201 10.99 -4.54 -5.72
C CYS A 201 12.17 -5.46 -5.40
N THR A 202 13.05 -5.72 -6.39
CA THR A 202 14.30 -6.47 -6.17
C THR A 202 15.23 -5.77 -5.18
N LEU A 203 15.31 -4.43 -5.21
CA LEU A 203 16.09 -3.67 -4.23
C LEU A 203 15.51 -3.79 -2.81
N CYS A 204 14.20 -4.05 -2.68
CA CYS A 204 13.54 -4.20 -1.38
C CYS A 204 13.78 -5.56 -0.74
N LEU A 205 13.96 -6.64 -1.53
CA LEU A 205 14.00 -8.03 -1.05
C LEU A 205 14.99 -8.30 0.09
N PRO A 206 16.22 -7.74 0.13
CA PRO A 206 17.16 -7.99 1.23
C PRO A 206 16.66 -7.54 2.61
N TYR A 207 15.60 -6.73 2.65
CA TYR A 207 15.03 -6.18 3.87
C TYR A 207 13.69 -6.80 4.24
N VAL A 208 13.14 -7.72 3.41
CA VAL A 208 11.79 -8.28 3.55
C VAL A 208 11.87 -9.66 4.19
N ASP A 209 11.08 -9.88 5.24
CA ASP A 209 10.96 -11.17 5.93
C ASP A 209 9.72 -11.94 5.44
N VAL A 210 8.66 -11.23 5.01
CA VAL A 210 7.40 -11.81 4.50
C VAL A 210 6.99 -11.13 3.20
N LEU A 211 6.96 -11.87 2.10
CA LEU A 211 6.55 -11.37 0.79
C LEU A 211 5.12 -11.80 0.45
N PHE A 212 4.28 -10.85 0.07
CA PHE A 212 2.94 -11.12 -0.47
C PHE A 212 2.95 -10.92 -1.98
N GLY A 213 2.51 -11.96 -2.70
CA GLY A 213 2.53 -11.98 -4.15
C GLY A 213 3.94 -12.16 -4.71
N ILE A 214 4.02 -12.57 -5.95
CA ILE A 214 5.29 -12.77 -6.67
C ILE A 214 5.42 -11.83 -7.88
N GLU A 215 4.40 -11.04 -8.15
CA GLU A 215 4.52 -9.97 -9.12
C GLU A 215 5.36 -8.83 -8.50
N PRO A 216 6.29 -8.30 -9.23
CA PRO A 216 6.64 -8.48 -10.63
C PRO A 216 7.77 -9.47 -10.90
N TYR A 217 8.08 -10.40 -10.00
CA TYR A 217 9.28 -11.24 -10.08
C TYR A 217 9.19 -12.41 -11.07
N HIS A 218 8.01 -12.85 -11.44
CA HIS A 218 7.81 -14.12 -12.17
C HIS A 218 8.21 -14.11 -13.66
N LEU A 219 8.66 -12.96 -14.20
CA LEU A 219 9.06 -12.85 -15.62
C LEU A 219 10.58 -12.95 -15.87
N TRP A 220 11.35 -13.43 -14.96
CA TRP A 220 12.80 -13.29 -15.02
C TRP A 220 13.52 -14.21 -15.99
N LYS A 221 12.89 -15.19 -16.62
CA LYS A 221 13.64 -16.22 -17.35
C LYS A 221 14.02 -15.90 -18.77
N ASP A 222 13.33 -15.08 -19.48
CA ASP A 222 13.74 -14.67 -20.82
C ASP A 222 12.86 -13.53 -21.32
N GLU A 223 13.38 -12.32 -21.34
CA GLU A 223 12.69 -11.15 -21.88
C GLU A 223 12.39 -11.29 -23.38
N SER A 224 13.00 -12.27 -24.06
CA SER A 224 12.83 -12.54 -25.49
C SER A 224 11.76 -13.59 -25.80
N ASP A 225 11.33 -14.38 -24.80
CA ASP A 225 10.37 -15.47 -25.01
C ASP A 225 8.97 -15.16 -24.50
N HIS A 226 8.32 -14.21 -25.16
CA HIS A 226 6.89 -13.91 -24.93
C HIS A 226 5.96 -15.08 -25.30
N SER A 227 6.47 -16.19 -25.77
CA SER A 227 5.67 -17.32 -26.28
C SER A 227 5.25 -18.32 -25.21
N LYS A 228 5.79 -18.24 -24.00
CA LYS A 228 5.58 -19.27 -22.94
C LYS A 228 4.70 -18.84 -21.77
N GLY A 229 4.06 -17.69 -21.83
CA GLY A 229 3.10 -17.25 -20.83
C GLY A 229 1.80 -16.81 -21.49
N ASP A 230 0.67 -17.20 -20.89
CA ASP A 230 -0.61 -16.60 -21.26
C ASP A 230 -0.59 -15.13 -20.84
N TRP A 231 -0.41 -14.23 -21.81
CA TRP A 231 -0.41 -12.80 -21.63
C TRP A 231 -1.78 -12.24 -22.02
N LYS A 232 -2.35 -11.41 -21.18
CA LYS A 232 -3.52 -10.62 -21.53
C LYS A 232 -3.17 -9.16 -21.33
N ASP A 233 -3.27 -8.37 -22.41
CA ASP A 233 -3.03 -6.93 -22.42
C ASP A 233 -1.62 -6.53 -21.90
N GLY A 234 -0.59 -7.35 -22.18
CA GLY A 234 0.77 -7.10 -21.75
C GLY A 234 1.03 -7.41 -20.26
N VAL A 235 0.10 -8.05 -19.59
CA VAL A 235 0.24 -8.52 -18.22
C VAL A 235 0.19 -10.05 -18.21
N PRO A 236 1.17 -10.74 -17.60
CA PRO A 236 1.13 -12.20 -17.48
C PRO A 236 -0.08 -12.64 -16.67
N LEU A 237 -0.77 -13.64 -17.16
CA LEU A 237 -1.76 -14.36 -16.36
C LEU A 237 -1.03 -15.14 -15.26
N GLN A 238 -1.70 -15.41 -14.17
CA GLN A 238 -1.15 -15.98 -12.93
C GLN A 238 -0.02 -17.00 -13.18
N PRO A 239 1.13 -16.86 -12.51
CA PRO A 239 2.25 -17.78 -12.64
C PRO A 239 1.84 -19.20 -12.22
N SER A 240 2.39 -20.21 -12.89
CA SER A 240 2.19 -21.61 -12.50
C SER A 240 2.80 -21.88 -11.12
N TYR A 241 2.36 -22.96 -10.48
CA TYR A 241 2.91 -23.40 -9.18
C TYR A 241 4.44 -23.60 -9.24
N GLU A 242 4.95 -24.13 -10.35
CA GLU A 242 6.37 -24.34 -10.60
C GLU A 242 7.14 -23.02 -10.74
N GLN A 243 6.53 -22.00 -11.33
CA GLN A 243 7.12 -20.65 -11.41
C GLN A 243 7.18 -19.98 -10.03
N HIS A 244 6.18 -20.20 -9.16
CA HIS A 244 6.22 -19.74 -7.76
C HIS A 244 7.40 -20.36 -7.00
N ASP A 245 7.55 -21.68 -7.12
CA ASP A 245 8.58 -22.43 -6.41
C ASP A 245 9.98 -22.02 -6.87
N GLU A 246 10.16 -21.80 -8.17
CA GLU A 246 11.41 -21.36 -8.76
C GLU A 246 11.82 -19.94 -8.34
N ILE A 247 10.85 -19.03 -8.22
CA ILE A 247 11.10 -17.67 -7.72
C ILE A 247 11.47 -17.72 -6.24
N PHE A 248 10.76 -18.51 -5.45
CA PHE A 248 11.04 -18.69 -4.02
C PHE A 248 12.47 -19.15 -3.78
N HIS A 249 12.95 -20.15 -4.51
CA HIS A 249 14.31 -20.68 -4.38
C HIS A 249 15.42 -19.77 -4.92
N ARG A 250 15.07 -18.67 -5.63
CA ARG A 250 16.06 -17.69 -6.09
C ARG A 250 16.34 -16.58 -5.09
N PHE A 251 15.40 -16.30 -4.20
CA PHE A 251 15.43 -15.14 -3.31
C PHE A 251 15.53 -15.49 -1.82
N ILE A 252 15.55 -16.77 -1.50
CA ILE A 252 15.83 -17.33 -0.18
C ILE A 252 17.10 -18.18 -0.25
#